data_b9d7aed8e25a87672d2ca9f440b7104f
#
_entry.id   b9d7aed8e25a87672d2ca9f440b7104f
#
_cell.length_a   1.000
_cell.length_b   1.000
_cell.length_c   1.000
_cell.angle_alpha   90.00
_cell.angle_beta   90.00
_cell.angle_gamma   90.00
#
_symmetry.space_group_name_H-M   'P 1'
#
loop_
_entity.id
_entity.type
_entity.pdbx_description
1 polymer ?
#
loop_
_entity_poly.entity_id
_entity_poly.type
_entity_poly.pdbx_seq_one_letter_code
_entity_poly.pdbx_strand_id
1 'polypeptide(L)'
;KIKVPKAVKESAKDNGEDEAENNTDEMLEEENQEAAAEAEAAKGIQSDIEGAAPQSEELGASWNSYTVQINGKGLTLPCTIADLESTGLTLDEKSLPQEYEIEAGDYQNAWFKDASKNTIMVDLINTGNDVKEAKDCLVGGIYVEQYSLRNEDLAVIFPGGIQLGTAIDVVQAAYGEASQHTESELVNVYNWYEDGSFYNSC
;
A
#
# COMPACT_ATOMS: atom_id res chain seq x y z
N LYS A 1 16.96 5.45 -52.21
CA LYS A 1 15.99 4.57 -52.94
C LYS A 1 16.22 3.15 -52.44
N ILE A 2 15.35 2.70 -51.53
CA ILE A 2 15.32 1.32 -51.05
C ILE A 2 13.99 0.73 -51.48
N LYS A 3 14.05 -0.38 -52.22
CA LYS A 3 12.92 -1.09 -52.77
C LYS A 3 12.22 -1.96 -51.73
N VAL A 4 10.89 -1.85 -51.64
CA VAL A 4 9.98 -2.75 -50.93
C VAL A 4 9.68 -3.96 -51.84
N PRO A 5 9.73 -5.21 -51.33
CA PRO A 5 9.16 -6.35 -52.03
C PRO A 5 7.67 -6.54 -51.69
N LYS A 6 6.97 -6.98 -52.72
CA LYS A 6 5.53 -7.21 -52.82
C LYS A 6 5.08 -8.47 -52.07
N ALA A 7 3.83 -8.40 -51.56
CA ALA A 7 3.06 -9.46 -50.94
C ALA A 7 2.91 -10.72 -51.84
N VAL A 8 2.91 -11.87 -51.17
CA VAL A 8 2.34 -13.13 -51.68
C VAL A 8 1.13 -13.46 -50.80
N LYS A 9 -0.02 -13.64 -51.43
CA LYS A 9 -1.25 -14.20 -50.88
C LYS A 9 -1.20 -15.74 -51.08
N GLU A 10 -1.59 -16.46 -50.01
CA GLU A 10 -2.26 -17.77 -50.12
C GLU A 10 -2.83 -18.12 -48.74
N SER A 11 -4.05 -18.09 -48.64
CA SER A 11 -5.23 -18.95 -48.54
C SER A 11 -5.22 -19.92 -47.34
N ALA A 12 -6.08 -19.60 -46.42
CA ALA A 12 -7.15 -20.32 -45.69
C ALA A 12 -6.99 -21.82 -45.41
N LYS A 13 -7.19 -22.15 -44.11
CA LYS A 13 -8.25 -23.02 -43.54
C LYS A 13 -8.08 -23.02 -42.03
N ASP A 14 -9.06 -22.46 -41.37
CA ASP A 14 -10.11 -23.03 -40.54
C ASP A 14 -9.69 -24.25 -39.70
N ASN A 15 -9.60 -24.00 -38.36
CA ASN A 15 -10.03 -24.81 -37.23
C ASN A 15 -9.35 -24.32 -35.94
N GLY A 16 -10.12 -23.86 -34.95
CA GLY A 16 -9.60 -23.56 -33.61
C GLY A 16 -10.40 -22.52 -32.82
N GLU A 17 -11.72 -22.60 -32.87
CA GLU A 17 -12.57 -21.96 -31.87
C GLU A 17 -13.00 -23.03 -30.85
N ASP A 18 -12.17 -23.40 -29.89
CA ASP A 18 -12.62 -24.16 -28.71
C ASP A 18 -11.59 -24.21 -27.56
N GLU A 19 -10.37 -23.63 -27.73
CA GLU A 19 -9.36 -23.66 -26.64
C GLU A 19 -9.24 -22.34 -25.84
N ALA A 20 -9.94 -21.29 -26.23
CA ALA A 20 -9.82 -19.98 -25.57
C ALA A 20 -10.75 -19.80 -24.34
N GLU A 21 -11.87 -20.51 -24.27
CA GLU A 21 -12.81 -20.40 -23.14
C GLU A 21 -12.36 -21.22 -21.91
N ASN A 22 -11.63 -22.32 -22.11
CA ASN A 22 -11.20 -23.18 -21.00
C ASN A 22 -10.01 -22.61 -20.21
N ASN A 23 -9.20 -21.74 -20.84
CA ASN A 23 -8.02 -21.17 -20.20
C ASN A 23 -8.35 -19.95 -19.30
N THR A 24 -9.50 -19.32 -19.52
CA THR A 24 -9.92 -18.16 -18.72
C THR A 24 -10.54 -18.58 -17.38
N ASP A 25 -11.27 -19.70 -17.36
CA ASP A 25 -11.87 -20.23 -16.14
C ASP A 25 -10.83 -20.85 -15.20
N GLU A 26 -9.81 -21.54 -15.74
CA GLU A 26 -8.69 -22.05 -14.93
C GLU A 26 -7.85 -20.93 -14.30
N MET A 27 -7.58 -19.84 -15.02
CA MET A 27 -6.88 -18.69 -14.47
C MET A 27 -7.67 -17.96 -13.38
N LEU A 28 -8.99 -17.84 -13.53
CA LEU A 28 -9.86 -17.24 -12.50
C LEU A 28 -9.99 -18.13 -11.26
N GLU A 29 -9.93 -19.44 -11.41
CA GLU A 29 -9.94 -20.36 -10.27
C GLU A 29 -8.59 -20.37 -9.53
N GLU A 30 -7.47 -20.24 -10.22
CA GLU A 30 -6.15 -20.12 -9.60
C GLU A 30 -6.00 -18.78 -8.85
N GLU A 31 -6.41 -17.64 -9.43
CA GLU A 31 -6.40 -16.33 -8.74
C GLU A 31 -7.31 -16.34 -7.50
N ASN A 32 -8.49 -16.98 -7.57
CA ASN A 32 -9.37 -17.09 -6.42
C ASN A 32 -8.83 -18.02 -5.31
N GLN A 33 -8.09 -19.08 -5.69
CA GLN A 33 -7.45 -19.97 -4.71
C GLN A 33 -6.25 -19.32 -4.05
N GLU A 34 -5.46 -18.54 -4.77
CA GLU A 34 -4.32 -17.80 -4.24
C GLU A 34 -4.79 -16.71 -3.27
N ALA A 35 -5.80 -15.91 -3.65
CA ALA A 35 -6.42 -14.91 -2.77
C ALA A 35 -7.05 -15.51 -1.49
N ALA A 36 -7.65 -16.69 -1.58
CA ALA A 36 -8.20 -17.38 -0.41
C ALA A 36 -7.11 -17.94 0.51
N ALA A 37 -5.99 -18.41 -0.06
CA ALA A 37 -4.85 -18.90 0.70
C ALA A 37 -4.11 -17.75 1.42
N GLU A 38 -3.96 -16.59 0.76
CA GLU A 38 -3.41 -15.38 1.36
C GLU A 38 -4.28 -14.86 2.50
N ALA A 39 -5.61 -14.86 2.34
CA ALA A 39 -6.53 -14.43 3.39
C ALA A 39 -6.52 -15.38 4.61
N GLU A 40 -6.31 -16.68 4.42
CA GLU A 40 -6.15 -17.64 5.53
C GLU A 40 -4.78 -17.48 6.21
N ALA A 41 -3.73 -17.22 5.46
CA ALA A 41 -2.39 -16.95 6.01
C ALA A 41 -2.40 -15.67 6.87
N ALA A 42 -3.04 -14.60 6.39
CA ALA A 42 -3.20 -13.35 7.15
C ALA A 42 -3.97 -13.56 8.48
N LYS A 43 -5.02 -14.39 8.48
CA LYS A 43 -5.74 -14.75 9.71
C LYS A 43 -4.89 -15.57 10.67
N GLY A 44 -4.01 -16.42 10.17
CA GLY A 44 -3.06 -17.20 10.98
C GLY A 44 -2.04 -16.30 11.68
N ILE A 45 -1.52 -15.30 10.98
CA ILE A 45 -0.55 -14.35 11.52
C ILE A 45 -1.15 -13.51 12.66
N GLN A 46 -2.41 -13.12 12.55
CA GLN A 46 -3.08 -12.33 13.60
C GLN A 46 -3.21 -13.12 14.92
N SER A 47 -3.38 -14.42 14.87
CA SER A 47 -3.50 -15.24 16.08
C SER A 47 -2.18 -15.34 16.86
N ASP A 48 -1.05 -15.08 16.22
CA ASP A 48 0.29 -15.22 16.80
C ASP A 48 0.83 -13.89 17.37
N ILE A 49 0.17 -12.77 17.10
CA ILE A 49 0.51 -11.46 17.65
C ILE A 49 -0.32 -11.23 18.92
N GLU A 50 0.31 -11.45 20.09
CA GLU A 50 -0.33 -11.25 21.39
C GLU A 50 -0.70 -9.76 21.57
N GLY A 51 -2.01 -9.47 21.70
CA GLY A 51 -2.52 -8.11 21.84
C GLY A 51 -2.84 -7.41 20.50
N ALA A 52 -2.84 -8.12 19.36
CA ALA A 52 -3.22 -7.54 18.09
C ALA A 52 -4.66 -7.00 18.10
N ALA A 53 -4.84 -5.77 17.60
CA ALA A 53 -6.17 -5.21 17.38
C ALA A 53 -6.93 -5.99 16.30
N PRO A 54 -8.28 -6.08 16.38
CA PRO A 54 -9.06 -6.76 15.37
C PRO A 54 -8.84 -6.13 13.99
N GLN A 55 -8.58 -6.94 12.98
CA GLN A 55 -8.46 -6.47 11.59
C GLN A 55 -9.82 -6.10 11.01
N SER A 56 -9.84 -5.01 10.25
CA SER A 56 -10.97 -4.64 9.40
C SER A 56 -11.05 -5.58 8.19
N GLU A 57 -12.27 -5.86 7.71
CA GLU A 57 -12.49 -6.60 6.46
C GLU A 57 -11.93 -5.85 5.22
N GLU A 58 -11.67 -4.55 5.36
CA GLU A 58 -11.11 -3.68 4.31
C GLU A 58 -9.57 -3.74 4.26
N LEU A 59 -8.92 -4.34 5.27
CA LEU A 59 -7.48 -4.46 5.31
C LEU A 59 -7.03 -5.62 4.42
N GLY A 60 -6.23 -5.31 3.39
CA GLY A 60 -5.66 -6.31 2.50
C GLY A 60 -4.65 -7.23 3.18
N ALA A 61 -4.40 -8.39 2.58
CA ALA A 61 -3.43 -9.36 3.08
C ALA A 61 -2.00 -9.01 2.64
N SER A 62 -1.82 -8.50 1.43
CA SER A 62 -0.54 -8.22 0.81
C SER A 62 -0.13 -6.75 0.94
N TRP A 63 1.17 -6.49 1.03
CA TRP A 63 1.74 -5.13 1.13
C TRP A 63 1.30 -4.23 -0.04
N ASN A 64 1.14 -4.76 -1.24
CA ASN A 64 0.73 -4.02 -2.44
C ASN A 64 -0.79 -3.80 -2.55
N SER A 65 -1.56 -4.13 -1.52
CA SER A 65 -2.97 -3.74 -1.44
C SER A 65 -3.17 -2.25 -1.16
N TYR A 66 -2.11 -1.56 -0.73
CA TYR A 66 -2.12 -0.13 -0.36
C TYR A 66 -3.22 0.23 0.65
N THR A 67 -3.59 -0.72 1.50
CA THR A 67 -4.56 -0.51 2.57
C THR A 67 -3.85 -0.30 3.91
N VAL A 68 -4.49 0.41 4.82
CA VAL A 68 -4.03 0.58 6.20
C VAL A 68 -5.24 0.71 7.10
N GLN A 69 -5.16 0.15 8.29
CA GLN A 69 -6.19 0.34 9.30
C GLN A 69 -5.66 1.29 10.39
N ILE A 70 -6.41 2.33 10.70
CA ILE A 70 -6.10 3.26 11.78
C ILE A 70 -7.31 3.34 12.72
N ASN A 71 -7.10 3.05 14.00
CA ASN A 71 -8.15 3.04 15.04
C ASN A 71 -9.38 2.20 14.63
N GLY A 72 -9.16 1.05 13.98
CA GLY A 72 -10.20 0.14 13.53
C GLY A 72 -10.87 0.50 12.21
N LYS A 73 -10.49 1.62 11.58
CA LYS A 73 -11.04 2.04 10.28
C LYS A 73 -10.04 1.75 9.16
N GLY A 74 -10.47 0.98 8.15
CA GLY A 74 -9.71 0.72 6.92
C GLY A 74 -9.67 1.94 6.01
N LEU A 75 -8.52 2.17 5.40
CA LEU A 75 -8.27 3.19 4.38
C LEU A 75 -7.52 2.55 3.22
N THR A 76 -7.83 2.97 2.00
CA THR A 76 -7.06 2.60 0.80
C THR A 76 -6.32 3.81 0.28
N LEU A 77 -5.01 3.71 0.12
CA LEU A 77 -4.17 4.80 -0.39
C LEU A 77 -4.11 4.78 -1.93
N PRO A 78 -4.09 5.96 -2.58
CA PRO A 78 -4.20 7.27 -1.95
C PRO A 78 -5.63 7.59 -1.51
N CYS A 79 -5.79 8.25 -0.35
CA CYS A 79 -7.07 8.69 0.18
C CYS A 79 -7.10 10.20 0.41
N THR A 80 -8.27 10.76 0.76
CA THR A 80 -8.37 12.18 1.11
C THR A 80 -7.91 12.44 2.55
N ILE A 81 -7.53 13.68 2.85
CA ILE A 81 -7.25 14.10 4.23
C ILE A 81 -8.47 13.87 5.11
N ALA A 82 -9.68 14.12 4.61
CA ALA A 82 -10.92 13.88 5.36
C ALA A 82 -11.12 12.40 5.72
N ASP A 83 -10.72 11.47 4.84
CA ASP A 83 -10.75 10.04 5.17
C ASP A 83 -9.78 9.72 6.30
N LEU A 84 -8.56 10.26 6.25
CA LEU A 84 -7.59 10.09 7.33
C LEU A 84 -8.07 10.73 8.64
N GLU A 85 -8.61 11.94 8.60
CA GLU A 85 -9.14 12.63 9.79
C GLU A 85 -10.32 11.90 10.42
N SER A 86 -11.07 11.14 9.62
CA SER A 86 -12.17 10.31 10.14
C SER A 86 -11.71 9.16 11.05
N THR A 87 -10.40 8.87 11.11
CA THR A 87 -9.77 7.92 12.05
C THR A 87 -9.47 8.53 13.43
N GLY A 88 -9.71 9.85 13.62
CA GLY A 88 -9.40 10.59 14.84
C GLY A 88 -8.07 11.33 14.80
N LEU A 89 -7.39 11.32 13.67
CA LEU A 89 -6.18 12.11 13.45
C LEU A 89 -6.53 13.49 12.89
N THR A 90 -5.68 14.47 13.10
CA THR A 90 -5.81 15.83 12.55
C THR A 90 -4.46 16.34 12.08
N LEU A 91 -4.43 17.11 11.02
CA LEU A 91 -3.20 17.74 10.53
C LEU A 91 -2.58 18.62 11.62
N ASP A 92 -1.29 18.46 11.87
CA ASP A 92 -0.54 19.38 12.70
C ASP A 92 -0.07 20.58 11.86
N GLU A 93 -0.87 21.64 11.84
CA GLU A 93 -0.61 22.86 11.07
C GLU A 93 0.71 23.56 11.45
N LYS A 94 1.32 23.17 12.57
CA LYS A 94 2.66 23.64 12.92
C LYS A 94 3.74 22.94 12.11
N SER A 95 3.48 21.72 11.67
CA SER A 95 4.38 20.97 10.78
C SER A 95 4.21 21.39 9.33
N LEU A 96 2.96 21.56 8.90
CA LEU A 96 2.61 22.01 7.56
C LEU A 96 1.28 22.80 7.61
N PRO A 97 1.28 24.09 7.23
CA PRO A 97 0.05 24.87 7.11
C PRO A 97 -0.86 24.29 6.03
N GLN A 98 -2.19 24.40 6.20
CA GLN A 98 -3.17 23.91 5.24
C GLN A 98 -3.06 24.59 3.87
N GLU A 99 -2.62 25.85 3.85
CA GLU A 99 -2.44 26.68 2.66
C GLU A 99 -1.05 26.51 2.01
N TYR A 100 -0.21 25.58 2.51
CA TYR A 100 1.08 25.31 1.90
C TYR A 100 0.89 24.77 0.48
N GLU A 101 1.55 25.40 -0.48
CA GLU A 101 1.45 25.04 -1.90
C GLU A 101 2.37 23.88 -2.25
N ILE A 102 1.81 22.84 -2.89
CA ILE A 102 2.54 21.66 -3.39
C ILE A 102 2.42 21.66 -4.92
N GLU A 103 3.56 21.66 -5.59
CA GLU A 103 3.64 21.65 -7.06
C GLU A 103 3.00 20.39 -7.66
N ALA A 104 2.61 20.48 -8.93
CA ALA A 104 2.03 19.37 -9.68
C ALA A 104 3.00 18.18 -9.77
N GLY A 105 2.57 16.98 -9.36
CA GLY A 105 3.39 15.78 -9.37
C GLY A 105 4.39 15.68 -8.22
N ASP A 106 4.36 16.63 -7.28
CA ASP A 106 5.23 16.66 -6.11
C ASP A 106 4.51 16.19 -4.84
N TYR A 107 5.26 16.06 -3.74
CA TYR A 107 4.73 15.68 -2.43
C TYR A 107 5.38 16.50 -1.32
N GLN A 108 4.72 16.50 -0.15
CA GLN A 108 5.24 17.11 1.06
C GLN A 108 4.91 16.25 2.28
N ASN A 109 5.90 16.06 3.16
CA ASN A 109 5.66 15.40 4.43
C ASN A 109 4.85 16.27 5.39
N ALA A 110 3.89 15.68 6.06
CA ALA A 110 3.08 16.33 7.07
C ALA A 110 2.89 15.42 8.28
N TRP A 111 2.81 16.01 9.47
CA TRP A 111 2.47 15.27 10.68
C TRP A 111 0.98 15.36 10.96
N PHE A 112 0.39 14.23 11.27
CA PHE A 112 -0.96 14.12 11.81
C PHE A 112 -0.89 13.63 13.23
N LYS A 113 -1.79 14.12 14.09
CA LYS A 113 -1.82 13.81 15.52
C LYS A 113 -3.22 13.47 16.00
N ASP A 114 -3.30 12.60 17.00
CA ASP A 114 -4.51 12.34 17.75
C ASP A 114 -4.65 13.27 18.96
N ALA A 115 -5.75 13.10 19.72
CA ALA A 115 -6.01 13.85 20.95
C ALA A 115 -4.97 13.57 22.06
N SER A 116 -4.37 12.38 22.07
CA SER A 116 -3.35 11.92 23.02
C SER A 116 -1.93 12.36 22.61
N LYS A 117 -1.79 13.05 21.48
CA LYS A 117 -0.53 13.52 20.89
C LYS A 117 0.38 12.40 20.36
N ASN A 118 -0.17 11.25 20.03
CA ASN A 118 0.48 10.33 19.13
C ASN A 118 0.54 10.97 17.75
N THR A 119 1.60 10.72 17.02
CA THR A 119 1.79 11.31 15.70
C THR A 119 2.15 10.24 14.68
N ILE A 120 1.68 10.42 13.46
CA ILE A 120 2.15 9.72 12.28
C ILE A 120 2.63 10.75 11.26
N MET A 121 3.57 10.37 10.44
CA MET A 121 3.96 11.17 9.27
C MET A 121 3.27 10.62 8.03
N VAL A 122 2.83 11.49 7.14
CA VAL A 122 2.22 11.13 5.87
C VAL A 122 2.86 11.90 4.74
N ASP A 123 2.81 11.35 3.54
CA ASP A 123 3.09 12.06 2.30
C ASP A 123 1.79 12.63 1.75
N LEU A 124 1.68 13.96 1.71
CA LEU A 124 0.64 14.65 0.97
C LEU A 124 1.09 14.81 -0.48
N ILE A 125 0.41 14.14 -1.41
CA ILE A 125 0.79 14.08 -2.82
C ILE A 125 -0.17 14.92 -3.67
N ASN A 126 0.38 15.72 -4.58
CA ASN A 126 -0.38 16.42 -5.59
C ASN A 126 -0.33 15.64 -6.91
N THR A 127 -1.35 14.83 -7.18
CA THR A 127 -1.48 14.05 -8.42
C THR A 127 -2.12 14.84 -9.56
N GLY A 128 -2.39 16.14 -9.37
CA GLY A 128 -2.98 17.02 -10.36
C GLY A 128 -1.95 17.58 -11.36
N ASN A 129 -2.42 18.47 -12.23
CA ASN A 129 -1.56 19.17 -13.21
C ASN A 129 -1.25 20.62 -12.81
N ASP A 130 -1.84 21.10 -11.71
CA ASP A 130 -1.69 22.46 -11.21
C ASP A 130 -1.22 22.40 -9.74
N VAL A 131 -0.67 23.50 -9.26
CA VAL A 131 -0.34 23.70 -7.82
C VAL A 131 -1.60 23.55 -6.98
N LYS A 132 -1.51 22.85 -5.86
CA LYS A 132 -2.59 22.68 -4.88
C LYS A 132 -2.14 23.09 -3.49
N GLU A 133 -3.08 23.58 -2.70
CA GLU A 133 -2.84 23.70 -1.26
C GLU A 133 -2.83 22.33 -0.60
N ALA A 134 -2.04 22.18 0.47
CA ALA A 134 -1.86 20.91 1.18
C ALA A 134 -3.19 20.26 1.56
N LYS A 135 -4.18 21.05 1.98
CA LYS A 135 -5.54 20.57 2.32
C LYS A 135 -6.29 19.90 1.16
N ASP A 136 -5.92 20.21 -0.10
CA ASP A 136 -6.54 19.70 -1.33
C ASP A 136 -5.75 18.54 -1.96
N CYS A 137 -4.66 18.14 -1.33
CA CYS A 137 -3.82 17.02 -1.74
C CYS A 137 -4.34 15.68 -1.18
N LEU A 138 -3.83 14.58 -1.70
CA LEU A 138 -4.15 13.24 -1.24
C LEU A 138 -3.08 12.72 -0.27
N VAL A 139 -3.46 11.87 0.64
CA VAL A 139 -2.54 11.06 1.46
C VAL A 139 -2.07 9.90 0.60
N GLY A 140 -0.79 9.89 0.23
CA GLY A 140 -0.17 8.89 -0.63
C GLY A 140 0.72 7.89 0.10
N GLY A 141 1.22 8.26 1.29
CA GLY A 141 2.09 7.41 2.12
C GLY A 141 1.82 7.62 3.61
N ILE A 142 2.06 6.60 4.42
CA ILE A 142 1.93 6.63 5.89
C ILE A 142 3.17 6.02 6.51
N TYR A 143 3.74 6.73 7.49
CA TYR A 143 4.92 6.32 8.25
C TYR A 143 4.61 6.33 9.73
N VAL A 144 4.94 5.25 10.41
CA VAL A 144 4.74 5.08 11.86
C VAL A 144 6.06 4.72 12.51
N GLU A 145 6.41 5.44 13.56
CA GLU A 145 7.64 5.24 14.31
C GLU A 145 7.32 5.04 15.79
N GLN A 146 8.02 4.12 16.43
CA GLN A 146 7.74 3.77 17.82
C GLN A 146 7.85 4.96 18.78
N TYR A 147 8.80 5.85 18.58
CA TYR A 147 8.99 7.02 19.43
C TYR A 147 7.95 8.13 19.20
N SER A 148 7.19 8.07 18.12
CA SER A 148 6.09 8.97 17.79
C SER A 148 4.79 8.57 18.46
N LEU A 149 4.68 7.33 18.95
CA LEU A 149 3.55 6.82 19.69
C LEU A 149 3.84 6.97 21.20
N ARG A 150 3.08 7.86 21.85
CA ARG A 150 3.25 8.19 23.27
C ARG A 150 2.50 7.24 24.19
N ASN A 151 1.53 6.56 23.67
CA ASN A 151 0.72 5.56 24.35
C ASN A 151 0.14 4.58 23.33
N GLU A 152 -0.55 3.57 23.79
CA GLU A 152 -1.15 2.50 22.99
C GLU A 152 -2.52 2.88 22.39
N ASP A 153 -2.95 4.16 22.53
CA ASP A 153 -4.28 4.58 22.07
C ASP A 153 -4.39 4.70 20.55
N LEU A 154 -3.26 4.86 19.83
CA LEU A 154 -3.24 4.92 18.37
C LEU A 154 -2.82 3.55 17.80
N ALA A 155 -3.79 2.83 17.27
CA ALA A 155 -3.56 1.57 16.59
C ALA A 155 -3.43 1.78 15.08
N VAL A 156 -2.26 1.44 14.53
CA VAL A 156 -2.00 1.43 13.09
C VAL A 156 -1.60 0.03 12.66
N ILE A 157 -2.36 -0.54 11.73
CA ILE A 157 -2.16 -1.91 11.23
C ILE A 157 -2.02 -1.83 9.71
N PHE A 158 -0.91 -2.35 9.22
CA PHE A 158 -0.61 -2.49 7.79
C PHE A 158 -1.17 -3.81 7.24
N PRO A 159 -1.19 -4.00 5.91
CA PRO A 159 -1.68 -5.22 5.28
C PRO A 159 -1.11 -6.48 5.94
N GLY A 160 -1.88 -7.56 5.94
CA GLY A 160 -1.46 -8.80 6.60
C GLY A 160 -1.41 -8.75 8.13
N GLY A 161 -1.92 -7.67 8.75
CA GLY A 161 -1.92 -7.51 10.21
C GLY A 161 -0.60 -7.02 10.79
N ILE A 162 0.30 -6.51 9.97
CA ILE A 162 1.61 -6.01 10.39
C ILE A 162 1.46 -4.69 11.16
N GLN A 163 2.13 -4.60 12.29
CA GLN A 163 2.13 -3.39 13.14
C GLN A 163 3.50 -3.18 13.77
N LEU A 164 3.72 -2.07 14.44
CA LEU A 164 4.96 -1.84 15.18
C LEU A 164 5.22 -2.95 16.20
N GLY A 165 6.43 -3.47 16.18
CA GLY A 165 6.85 -4.60 17.04
C GLY A 165 6.62 -5.97 16.41
N THR A 166 5.98 -6.08 15.25
CA THR A 166 5.92 -7.36 14.52
C THR A 166 7.33 -7.83 14.16
N ALA A 167 7.64 -9.08 14.48
CA ALA A 167 8.95 -9.67 14.19
C ALA A 167 9.16 -9.80 12.68
N ILE A 168 10.41 -9.64 12.22
CA ILE A 168 10.71 -9.60 10.76
C ILE A 168 10.38 -10.92 10.05
N ASP A 169 10.50 -12.05 10.70
CA ASP A 169 10.13 -13.35 10.15
C ASP A 169 8.63 -13.46 9.88
N VAL A 170 7.79 -12.83 10.73
CA VAL A 170 6.35 -12.71 10.52
C VAL A 170 6.04 -11.77 9.35
N VAL A 171 6.76 -10.64 9.25
CA VAL A 171 6.60 -9.71 8.10
C VAL A 171 6.97 -10.40 6.79
N GLN A 172 8.10 -11.14 6.76
CA GLN A 172 8.51 -11.89 5.59
C GLN A 172 7.57 -13.05 5.24
N ALA A 173 6.94 -13.67 6.24
CA ALA A 173 5.91 -14.68 6.00
C ALA A 173 4.65 -14.09 5.34
N ALA A 174 4.30 -12.82 5.67
CA ALA A 174 3.15 -12.12 5.11
C ALA A 174 3.44 -11.50 3.73
N TYR A 175 4.65 -10.94 3.54
CA TYR A 175 4.97 -10.10 2.38
C TYR A 175 5.91 -10.79 1.38
N GLY A 176 6.39 -11.99 1.71
CA GLY A 176 7.43 -12.68 0.92
C GLY A 176 8.83 -12.12 1.18
N GLU A 177 9.76 -12.50 0.32
CA GLU A 177 11.13 -11.96 0.38
C GLU A 177 11.13 -10.46 0.03
N ALA A 178 11.91 -9.67 0.77
CA ALA A 178 12.06 -8.25 0.49
C ALA A 178 12.71 -8.04 -0.89
N SER A 179 12.17 -7.08 -1.66
CA SER A 179 12.75 -6.67 -2.95
C SER A 179 14.17 -6.11 -2.77
N GLN A 180 14.44 -5.50 -1.62
CA GLN A 180 15.75 -5.02 -1.22
C GLN A 180 15.93 -5.17 0.30
N HIS A 181 17.12 -5.65 0.71
CA HIS A 181 17.54 -5.68 2.10
C HIS A 181 18.90 -4.98 2.24
N THR A 182 19.01 -4.09 3.20
CA THR A 182 20.25 -3.40 3.55
C THR A 182 20.53 -3.62 5.03
N GLU A 183 21.69 -4.21 5.33
CA GLU A 183 22.15 -4.47 6.68
C GLU A 183 23.25 -3.48 7.09
N SER A 184 23.16 -2.94 8.29
CA SER A 184 24.20 -2.12 8.91
C SER A 184 24.37 -2.51 10.38
N GLU A 185 25.41 -1.97 11.03
CA GLU A 185 25.65 -2.21 12.45
C GLU A 185 24.52 -1.72 13.38
N LEU A 186 23.72 -0.77 12.90
CA LEU A 186 22.68 -0.09 13.70
C LEU A 186 21.25 -0.50 13.32
N VAL A 187 21.00 -0.73 12.03
CA VAL A 187 19.66 -1.00 11.51
C VAL A 187 19.71 -1.97 10.34
N ASN A 188 18.67 -2.77 10.22
CA ASN A 188 18.36 -3.54 9.03
C ASN A 188 17.14 -2.90 8.37
N VAL A 189 17.22 -2.65 7.06
CA VAL A 189 16.14 -2.06 6.26
C VAL A 189 15.68 -3.07 5.25
N TYR A 190 14.40 -3.36 5.26
CA TYR A 190 13.73 -4.24 4.31
C TYR A 190 12.74 -3.41 3.51
N ASN A 191 12.77 -3.54 2.19
CA ASN A 191 11.86 -2.84 1.30
C ASN A 191 11.16 -3.83 0.39
N TRP A 192 9.87 -3.68 0.24
CA TRP A 192 9.04 -4.35 -0.76
C TRP A 192 8.54 -3.30 -1.74
N TYR A 193 8.78 -3.49 -3.02
CA TYR A 193 8.34 -2.58 -4.08
C TYR A 193 8.14 -3.35 -5.38
N GLU A 194 7.25 -2.85 -6.21
CA GLU A 194 7.08 -3.35 -7.57
C GLU A 194 8.21 -2.88 -8.47
N ASP A 195 8.61 -3.72 -9.43
CA ASP A 195 9.70 -3.42 -10.36
C ASP A 195 9.49 -2.08 -11.07
N GLY A 196 10.47 -1.19 -10.92
CA GLY A 196 10.50 0.13 -11.56
C GLY A 196 9.75 1.24 -10.83
N SER A 197 9.20 1.00 -9.66
CA SER A 197 8.47 2.00 -8.89
C SER A 197 8.98 2.11 -7.45
N PHE A 198 9.80 3.13 -7.18
CA PHE A 198 10.14 3.52 -5.80
C PHE A 198 8.96 4.14 -5.03
N TYR A 199 7.90 4.52 -5.74
CA TYR A 199 6.76 5.23 -5.16
C TYR A 199 5.64 4.30 -4.66
N ASN A 200 5.72 3.01 -4.97
CA ASN A 200 4.79 1.98 -4.54
C ASN A 200 5.55 0.95 -3.71
N SER A 201 5.94 1.32 -2.50
CA SER A 201 6.76 0.49 -1.62
C SER A 201 6.22 0.48 -0.19
N CYS A 202 6.53 -0.58 0.50
CA CYS A 202 6.30 -0.75 1.93
C CYS A 202 7.64 -0.91 2.68
#